data_58fd86f71bb8e60b5cb15753cc92602c
#
_entry.id   58fd86f71bb8e60b5cb15753cc92602c
#
_cell.length_a   1.000
_cell.length_b   1.000
_cell.length_c   1.000
_cell.angle_alpha   90.00
_cell.angle_beta   90.00
_cell.angle_gamma   90.00
#
_symmetry.space_group_name_H-M   'P 1'
#
loop_
_entity.id
_entity.type
_entity.pdbx_description
1 polymer ?
#
loop_
_entity_poly.entity_id
_entity_poly.type
_entity_poly.pdbx_seq_one_letter_code
_entity_poly.pdbx_strand_id
1 'polypeptide(L)'
;MKMFDVQKVRADFPILSQKVNGKPLVYFDNGATSQKPQVVIDAISKYYSEINANIHRGVHTLSQLATDAYEVSRNTIQNHLNAKHNHEIIFTSGTTFGINLVANGFASLLKAGDEVM
;
A
#
# COMPACT_ATOMS: atom_id res chain seq x y z
N MET A 1 21.13 23.91 -0.51
CA MET A 1 20.47 22.64 -0.19
C MET A 1 19.30 22.95 0.74
N LYS A 2 18.03 22.67 0.37
CA LYS A 2 16.91 22.86 1.31
C LYS A 2 17.07 21.85 2.45
N MET A 3 17.14 22.32 3.70
CA MET A 3 17.15 21.44 4.86
C MET A 3 15.82 20.68 4.91
N PHE A 4 15.88 19.39 5.24
CA PHE A 4 14.69 18.56 5.46
C PHE A 4 13.95 19.04 6.72
N ASP A 5 12.70 19.46 6.54
CA ASP A 5 11.88 19.98 7.64
C ASP A 5 11.12 18.83 8.32
N VAL A 6 11.70 18.30 9.38
CA VAL A 6 11.14 17.21 10.18
C VAL A 6 9.77 17.57 10.75
N GLN A 7 9.57 18.83 11.20
CA GLN A 7 8.32 19.23 11.82
C GLN A 7 7.17 19.29 10.81
N LYS A 8 7.45 19.75 9.61
CA LYS A 8 6.50 19.73 8.51
C LYS A 8 6.05 18.31 8.19
N VAL A 9 6.98 17.36 8.06
CA VAL A 9 6.65 15.95 7.79
C VAL A 9 5.89 15.32 8.97
N ARG A 10 6.27 15.63 10.23
CA ARG A 10 5.55 15.13 11.41
C ARG A 10 4.10 15.60 11.48
N ALA A 11 3.83 16.82 11.01
CA ALA A 11 2.48 17.39 10.99
C ALA A 11 1.50 16.61 10.08
N ASP A 12 2.01 15.87 9.08
CA ASP A 12 1.20 15.01 8.21
C ASP A 12 0.65 13.76 8.95
N PHE A 13 1.22 13.42 10.12
CA PHE A 13 0.86 12.22 10.88
C PHE A 13 0.09 12.59 12.17
N PRO A 14 -1.24 12.53 12.19
CA PRO A 14 -2.05 13.02 13.31
C PRO A 14 -1.75 12.31 14.64
N ILE A 15 -1.40 11.03 14.61
CA ILE A 15 -1.05 10.28 15.82
C ILE A 15 0.15 10.87 16.57
N LEU A 16 1.08 11.54 15.88
CA LEU A 16 2.29 12.11 16.48
C LEU A 16 2.02 13.38 17.28
N SER A 17 0.78 13.93 17.22
CA SER A 17 0.33 15.04 18.06
C SER A 17 -0.06 14.60 19.47
N GLN A 18 -0.20 13.31 19.74
CA GLN A 18 -0.61 12.77 21.03
C GLN A 18 0.48 12.94 22.10
N LYS A 19 0.03 12.86 23.35
CA LYS A 19 0.90 12.85 24.53
C LYS A 19 0.72 11.54 25.28
N VAL A 20 1.81 10.98 25.74
CA VAL A 20 1.85 9.82 26.62
C VAL A 20 2.48 10.23 27.94
N ASN A 21 1.77 10.08 29.06
CA ASN A 21 2.20 10.53 30.38
C ASN A 21 2.61 12.02 30.41
N GLY A 22 1.83 12.86 29.70
CA GLY A 22 2.08 14.32 29.62
C GLY A 22 3.22 14.76 28.70
N LYS A 23 3.96 13.82 28.10
CA LYS A 23 5.08 14.09 27.18
C LYS A 23 4.68 13.82 25.72
N PRO A 24 5.27 14.53 24.73
CA PRO A 24 5.03 14.23 23.32
C PRO A 24 5.30 12.75 22.99
N LEU A 25 4.45 12.17 22.13
CA LEU A 25 4.64 10.79 21.68
C LEU A 25 5.99 10.63 20.96
N VAL A 26 6.75 9.62 21.41
CA VAL A 26 7.92 9.08 20.72
C VAL A 26 7.58 7.66 20.28
N TYR A 27 7.69 7.37 18.97
CA TYR A 27 7.32 6.08 18.40
C TYR A 27 8.48 5.54 17.56
N PHE A 28 9.00 4.37 17.93
CA PHE A 28 10.13 3.71 17.27
C PHE A 28 9.84 2.31 16.73
N ASP A 29 8.57 1.91 16.73
CA ASP A 29 8.16 0.56 16.30
C ASP A 29 7.62 0.54 14.85
N ASN A 30 8.17 1.37 13.97
CA ASN A 30 7.74 1.43 12.56
C ASN A 30 8.08 0.15 11.77
N GLY A 31 9.02 -0.68 12.26
CA GLY A 31 9.32 -1.97 11.66
C GLY A 31 8.15 -2.95 11.74
N ALA A 32 7.39 -2.90 12.84
CA ALA A 32 6.17 -3.70 13.02
C ALA A 32 4.94 -3.00 12.45
N THR A 33 4.76 -1.70 12.72
CA THR A 33 3.58 -0.94 12.30
C THR A 33 3.95 0.48 11.93
N SER A 34 3.91 0.83 10.66
CA SER A 34 4.09 2.22 10.20
C SER A 34 2.87 3.05 10.52
N GLN A 35 3.07 4.25 11.05
CA GLN A 35 2.01 5.22 11.24
C GLN A 35 1.49 5.75 9.90
N LYS A 36 0.22 6.17 9.87
CA LYS A 36 -0.45 6.60 8.64
C LYS A 36 -0.54 8.12 8.59
N PRO A 37 -0.12 8.76 7.49
CA PRO A 37 -0.37 10.17 7.29
C PRO A 37 -1.87 10.44 7.06
N GLN A 38 -2.31 11.67 7.32
CA GLN A 38 -3.72 12.06 7.22
C GLN A 38 -4.30 11.75 5.82
N VAL A 39 -3.53 11.98 4.76
CA VAL A 39 -3.97 11.70 3.38
C VAL A 39 -4.35 10.23 3.16
N VAL A 40 -3.70 9.29 3.83
CA VAL A 40 -4.06 7.85 3.74
C VAL A 40 -5.33 7.56 4.51
N ILE A 41 -5.49 8.17 5.71
CA ILE A 41 -6.70 8.04 6.53
C ILE A 41 -7.91 8.57 5.75
N ASP A 42 -7.77 9.76 5.17
CA ASP A 42 -8.83 10.40 4.38
C ASP A 42 -9.19 9.61 3.12
N ALA A 43 -8.20 9.04 2.44
CA ALA A 43 -8.43 8.22 1.25
C ALA A 43 -9.26 6.96 1.57
N ILE A 44 -8.97 6.29 2.70
CA ILE A 44 -9.74 5.12 3.16
C ILE A 44 -11.16 5.54 3.54
N SER A 45 -11.29 6.62 4.31
CA SER A 45 -12.60 7.15 4.73
C SER A 45 -13.46 7.54 3.52
N LYS A 46 -12.86 8.24 2.56
CA LYS A 46 -13.51 8.66 1.32
C LYS A 46 -13.94 7.46 0.47
N TYR A 47 -13.07 6.45 0.35
CA TYR A 47 -13.43 5.23 -0.38
C TYR A 47 -14.70 4.59 0.20
N TYR A 48 -14.74 4.37 1.52
CA TYR A 48 -15.91 3.75 2.16
C TYR A 48 -17.16 4.61 2.13
N SER A 49 -17.04 5.92 2.21
CA SER A 49 -18.21 6.82 2.21
C SER A 49 -18.78 7.12 0.83
N GLU A 50 -17.97 7.04 -0.24
CA GLU A 50 -18.37 7.57 -1.55
C GLU A 50 -18.39 6.54 -2.67
N ILE A 51 -17.42 5.60 -2.72
CA ILE A 51 -17.20 4.73 -3.89
C ILE A 51 -17.01 3.26 -3.56
N ASN A 52 -17.33 2.82 -2.34
CA ASN A 52 -17.14 1.43 -1.94
C ASN A 52 -18.01 0.48 -2.77
N ALA A 53 -17.39 -0.23 -3.70
CA ALA A 53 -18.05 -1.19 -4.57
C ALA A 53 -17.08 -2.30 -5.01
N ASN A 54 -17.64 -3.39 -5.54
CA ASN A 54 -16.85 -4.47 -6.11
C ASN A 54 -16.16 -4.00 -7.40
N ILE A 55 -14.85 -4.19 -7.47
CA ILE A 55 -14.05 -3.82 -8.66
C ILE A 55 -14.15 -4.89 -9.75
N HIS A 56 -13.99 -4.49 -11.02
CA HIS A 56 -13.90 -5.34 -12.23
C HIS A 56 -15.12 -6.24 -12.54
N ARG A 57 -16.22 -6.16 -11.77
CA ARG A 57 -17.38 -7.06 -11.97
C ARG A 57 -18.72 -6.33 -12.02
N GLY A 58 -18.80 -5.08 -11.60
CA GLY A 58 -20.03 -4.31 -11.61
C GLY A 58 -20.18 -3.50 -12.89
N VAL A 59 -21.43 -3.40 -13.37
CA VAL A 59 -21.79 -2.57 -14.53
C VAL A 59 -22.43 -1.24 -14.11
N HIS A 60 -22.28 -0.83 -12.85
CA HIS A 60 -22.83 0.39 -12.29
C HIS A 60 -21.75 1.42 -11.93
N THR A 61 -22.13 2.66 -11.80
CA THR A 61 -21.23 3.80 -11.61
C THR A 61 -20.22 3.62 -10.47
N LEU A 62 -20.65 3.16 -9.29
CA LEU A 62 -19.74 2.99 -8.16
C LEU A 62 -18.67 1.93 -8.44
N SER A 63 -19.02 0.85 -9.11
CA SER A 63 -18.05 -0.17 -9.50
C SER A 63 -17.02 0.37 -10.50
N GLN A 64 -17.44 1.22 -11.44
CA GLN A 64 -16.51 1.86 -12.36
C GLN A 64 -15.57 2.80 -11.63
N LEU A 65 -16.09 3.68 -10.75
CA LEU A 65 -15.28 4.60 -9.96
C LEU A 65 -14.26 3.87 -9.08
N ALA A 66 -14.68 2.78 -8.42
CA ALA A 66 -13.80 1.97 -7.59
C ALA A 66 -12.71 1.26 -8.43
N THR A 67 -13.07 0.76 -9.62
CA THR A 67 -12.13 0.13 -10.56
C THR A 67 -11.12 1.16 -11.06
N ASP A 68 -11.55 2.33 -11.46
CA ASP A 68 -10.67 3.40 -11.95
C ASP A 68 -9.67 3.83 -10.88
N ALA A 69 -10.13 4.01 -9.63
CA ALA A 69 -9.26 4.35 -8.51
C ALA A 69 -8.22 3.25 -8.22
N TYR A 70 -8.63 1.99 -8.32
CA TYR A 70 -7.73 0.83 -8.15
C TYR A 70 -6.65 0.79 -9.24
N GLU A 71 -7.03 0.99 -10.51
CA GLU A 71 -6.07 0.97 -11.63
C GLU A 71 -5.15 2.20 -11.63
N VAL A 72 -5.62 3.37 -11.21
CA VAL A 72 -4.76 4.55 -10.97
C VAL A 72 -3.70 4.22 -9.91
N SER A 73 -4.06 3.53 -8.84
CA SER A 73 -3.12 3.11 -7.80
C SER A 73 -2.08 2.13 -8.35
N ARG A 74 -2.50 1.17 -9.19
CA ARG A 74 -1.60 0.22 -9.87
C ARG A 74 -0.59 0.94 -10.76
N ASN A 75 -1.05 1.88 -11.58
CA ASN A 75 -0.18 2.67 -12.45
C ASN A 75 0.80 3.55 -11.65
N THR A 76 0.37 4.08 -10.51
CA THR A 76 1.25 4.85 -9.62
C THR A 76 2.40 3.98 -9.09
N ILE A 77 2.12 2.76 -8.65
CA ILE A 77 3.15 1.82 -8.18
C ILE A 77 4.03 1.35 -9.33
N GLN A 78 3.45 1.07 -10.51
CA GLN A 78 4.21 0.74 -11.71
C GLN A 78 5.28 1.80 -12.01
N ASN A 79 4.87 3.07 -12.04
CA ASN A 79 5.78 4.18 -12.30
C ASN A 79 6.84 4.32 -11.21
N HIS A 80 6.47 4.15 -9.94
CA HIS A 80 7.40 4.23 -8.81
C HIS A 80 8.48 3.14 -8.87
N LEU A 81 8.12 1.93 -9.26
CA LEU A 81 9.03 0.79 -9.39
C LEU A 81 9.73 0.74 -10.76
N ASN A 82 9.39 1.66 -11.68
CA ASN A 82 9.87 1.65 -13.06
C ASN A 82 9.59 0.32 -13.78
N ALA A 83 8.45 -0.32 -13.48
CA ALA A 83 8.02 -1.53 -14.16
C ALA A 83 7.54 -1.20 -15.58
N LYS A 84 7.80 -2.10 -16.53
CA LYS A 84 7.49 -1.87 -17.94
C LYS A 84 5.98 -1.84 -18.21
N HIS A 85 5.24 -2.71 -17.54
CA HIS A 85 3.80 -2.87 -17.72
C HIS A 85 3.05 -2.89 -16.40
N ASN A 86 1.82 -2.37 -16.35
CA ASN A 86 1.01 -2.33 -15.14
C ASN A 86 0.60 -3.72 -14.63
N HIS A 87 0.49 -4.73 -15.51
CA HIS A 87 0.18 -6.11 -15.11
C HIS A 87 1.34 -6.81 -14.37
N GLU A 88 2.54 -6.22 -14.35
CA GLU A 88 3.64 -6.68 -13.50
C GLU A 88 3.41 -6.32 -12.02
N ILE A 89 2.45 -5.42 -11.73
CA ILE A 89 2.09 -5.04 -10.37
C ILE A 89 0.92 -5.89 -9.88
N ILE A 90 1.20 -6.73 -8.89
CA ILE A 90 0.21 -7.62 -8.27
C ILE A 90 0.03 -7.21 -6.81
N PHE A 91 -1.16 -6.74 -6.44
CA PHE A 91 -1.50 -6.46 -5.05
C PHE A 91 -1.84 -7.75 -4.32
N THR A 92 -1.23 -7.94 -3.15
CA THR A 92 -1.43 -9.12 -2.32
C THR A 92 -1.87 -8.72 -0.90
N SER A 93 -2.42 -9.66 -0.14
CA SER A 93 -2.85 -9.43 1.25
C SER A 93 -1.69 -9.33 2.25
N GLY A 94 -0.45 -9.38 1.77
CA GLY A 94 0.77 -9.27 2.59
C GLY A 94 1.91 -10.12 2.08
N THR A 95 3.08 -9.99 2.72
CA THR A 95 4.33 -10.63 2.31
C THR A 95 4.22 -12.15 2.25
N THR A 96 3.62 -12.79 3.24
CA THR A 96 3.43 -14.25 3.27
C THR A 96 2.66 -14.74 2.04
N PHE A 97 1.57 -14.06 1.67
CA PHE A 97 0.82 -14.41 0.47
C PHE A 97 1.65 -14.19 -0.79
N GLY A 98 2.37 -13.06 -0.88
CA GLY A 98 3.24 -12.74 -2.02
C GLY A 98 4.32 -13.80 -2.24
N ILE A 99 5.03 -14.22 -1.18
CA ILE A 99 6.06 -15.27 -1.25
C ILE A 99 5.43 -16.61 -1.69
N ASN A 100 4.31 -17.01 -1.10
CA ASN A 100 3.62 -18.25 -1.51
C ASN A 100 3.12 -18.21 -2.95
N LEU A 101 2.65 -17.05 -3.43
CA LEU A 101 2.23 -16.87 -4.82
C LEU A 101 3.40 -17.13 -5.77
N VAL A 102 4.58 -16.55 -5.48
CA VAL A 102 5.80 -16.75 -6.26
C VAL A 102 6.24 -18.21 -6.18
N ALA A 103 6.33 -18.79 -4.98
CA ALA A 103 6.74 -20.17 -4.79
C ALA A 103 5.85 -21.17 -5.57
N ASN A 104 4.52 -21.01 -5.49
CA ASN A 104 3.59 -21.85 -6.20
C ASN A 104 3.66 -21.64 -7.73
N GLY A 105 3.82 -20.39 -8.18
CA GLY A 105 3.93 -20.05 -9.60
C GLY A 105 5.18 -20.66 -10.25
N PHE A 106 6.30 -20.71 -9.54
CA PHE A 106 7.57 -21.26 -10.05
C PHE A 106 7.75 -22.74 -9.77
N ALA A 107 6.97 -23.35 -8.87
CA ALA A 107 7.13 -24.76 -8.49
C ALA A 107 7.13 -25.73 -9.66
N SER A 108 6.30 -25.48 -10.68
CA SER A 108 6.21 -26.31 -11.89
C SER A 108 7.40 -26.15 -12.85
N LEU A 109 8.23 -25.13 -12.67
CA LEU A 109 9.42 -24.88 -13.49
C LEU A 109 10.68 -25.52 -12.90
N LEU A 110 10.66 -25.88 -11.61
CA LEU A 110 11.77 -26.48 -10.90
C LEU A 110 11.95 -27.95 -11.29
N LYS A 111 13.18 -28.37 -11.44
CA LYS A 111 13.58 -29.74 -11.78
C LYS A 111 14.44 -30.32 -10.65
N ALA A 112 14.57 -31.66 -10.65
CA ALA A 112 15.47 -32.33 -9.70
C ALA A 112 16.90 -31.81 -9.88
N GLY A 113 17.49 -31.30 -8.80
CA GLY A 113 18.83 -30.71 -8.78
C GLY A 113 18.84 -29.17 -8.85
N ASP A 114 17.70 -28.50 -9.07
CA ASP A 114 17.61 -27.04 -8.96
C ASP A 114 17.69 -26.62 -7.48
N GLU A 115 18.37 -25.52 -7.21
CA GLU A 115 18.50 -24.93 -5.87
C GLU A 115 17.73 -23.61 -5.81
N VAL A 116 17.08 -23.34 -4.67
CA VAL A 116 16.41 -22.09 -4.35
C VAL A 116 17.09 -21.45 -3.16
N MET A 117 17.63 -20.25 -3.34
CA MET A 117 18.30 -19.47 -2.29
C MET A 117 17.41 -18.29 -1.83
#